data_8e9d6e102e4fd82b60b96ba151fb7d37
#
_entry.id   8e9d6e102e4fd82b60b96ba151fb7d37
#
_cell.length_a   1.000
_cell.length_b   1.000
_cell.length_c   1.000
_cell.angle_alpha   90.00
_cell.angle_beta   90.00
_cell.angle_gamma   90.00
#
_symmetry.space_group_name_H-M   'P 1'
#
loop_
_entity.id
_entity.type
_entity.pdbx_description
1 polymer ?
#
loop_
_entity_poly.entity_id
_entity_poly.type
_entity_poly.pdbx_seq_one_letter_code
_entity_poly.pdbx_strand_id
1 'polypeptide(L)'
;ELAQSGLPDKNRIAPAYPFSELKQKLELPVAGETLRQFGDPDGTGHQAQGVVIASQPGALVTAPADAWVVFAGNFRSYGQMIILNTGDGYHMVLSGMDRISTSQGKFVLSGEPLATMGEKRVASATVLALETDRPTLYIELRKDGKPVDSRPWWAGGDSGKAQNDS
;
A
#
# COMPACT_ATOMS: atom_id res chain seq x y z
N GLU A 1 -17.60 18.62 14.89
CA GLU A 1 -17.73 18.23 14.61
C GLU A 1 -18.41 18.29 13.51
N LEU A 2 -19.24 18.73 13.33
CA LEU A 2 -19.89 18.79 12.33
C LEU A 2 -19.30 19.49 11.29
N ALA A 3 -18.51 20.31 11.47
CA ALA A 3 -17.88 21.04 10.45
C ALA A 3 -17.05 20.20 9.60
N GLN A 4 -16.78 19.09 10.07
CA GLN A 4 -15.96 18.26 9.33
C GLN A 4 -16.68 17.53 8.31
N SER A 5 -17.94 17.61 8.24
CA SER A 5 -18.66 16.82 7.32
C SER A 5 -18.30 17.14 5.93
N GLY A 6 -18.00 16.19 5.12
CA GLY A 6 -17.73 16.36 3.72
C GLY A 6 -16.39 16.93 3.34
N LEU A 7 -15.59 17.33 4.29
CA LEU A 7 -14.29 17.93 4.00
C LEU A 7 -13.19 17.24 4.77
N PRO A 8 -12.04 17.06 4.16
CA PRO A 8 -10.91 16.53 4.91
C PRO A 8 -10.53 17.48 6.02
N ASP A 9 -10.26 16.97 7.18
CA ASP A 9 -9.86 17.77 8.31
C ASP A 9 -8.42 17.41 8.63
N LYS A 10 -7.51 18.31 8.35
CA LYS A 10 -6.10 18.05 8.56
C LYS A 10 -5.73 17.92 10.01
N ASN A 11 -6.63 18.30 10.90
CA ASN A 11 -6.39 18.14 12.33
C ASN A 11 -6.98 16.85 12.87
N ARG A 12 -7.60 16.07 12.01
CA ARG A 12 -8.15 14.80 12.44
C ARG A 12 -7.01 13.85 12.80
N ILE A 13 -7.14 13.17 13.92
CA ILE A 13 -6.12 12.26 14.40
C ILE A 13 -6.61 10.83 14.47
N ALA A 14 -7.74 10.53 13.85
CA ALA A 14 -8.27 9.18 13.79
C ALA A 14 -8.96 8.99 12.46
N PRO A 15 -9.01 7.76 11.95
CA PRO A 15 -9.70 7.50 10.69
C PRO A 15 -11.16 7.92 10.75
N ALA A 16 -11.67 8.43 9.66
CA ALA A 16 -13.06 8.90 9.60
C ALA A 16 -14.03 7.73 9.70
N TYR A 17 -13.65 6.56 9.21
CA TYR A 17 -14.48 5.37 9.20
C TYR A 17 -13.68 4.18 9.63
N PRO A 18 -14.30 3.15 10.24
CA PRO A 18 -13.58 1.92 10.54
C PRO A 18 -13.04 1.32 9.25
N PHE A 19 -11.83 0.80 9.29
CA PHE A 19 -11.19 0.29 8.09
C PHE A 19 -12.00 -0.85 7.47
N SER A 20 -12.63 -1.67 8.31
CA SER A 20 -13.42 -2.80 7.80
C SER A 20 -14.61 -2.34 6.96
N GLU A 21 -15.02 -1.08 7.09
CA GLU A 21 -16.14 -0.56 6.31
C GLU A 21 -15.70 0.06 4.98
N LEU A 22 -14.42 0.01 4.69
CA LEU A 22 -13.89 0.64 3.49
C LEU A 22 -13.65 -0.34 2.34
N LYS A 23 -14.21 -1.54 2.43
CA LYS A 23 -14.06 -2.52 1.37
C LYS A 23 -14.63 -1.97 0.06
N GLN A 24 -13.91 -2.19 -1.02
CA GLN A 24 -14.22 -1.70 -2.37
C GLN A 24 -14.09 -0.19 -2.51
N LYS A 25 -13.52 0.49 -1.52
CA LYS A 25 -13.43 1.94 -1.54
C LYS A 25 -12.03 2.51 -1.58
N LEU A 26 -11.01 1.68 -1.44
CA LEU A 26 -9.64 2.17 -1.39
C LEU A 26 -9.03 2.23 -2.78
N GLU A 27 -8.29 3.32 -3.04
CA GLU A 27 -7.48 3.41 -4.24
C GLU A 27 -6.13 2.76 -3.96
N LEU A 28 -5.58 2.10 -4.96
CA LEU A 28 -4.23 1.55 -4.81
C LEU A 28 -3.25 2.69 -4.52
N PRO A 29 -2.24 2.45 -3.68
CA PRO A 29 -1.29 3.52 -3.34
C PRO A 29 -0.45 3.99 -4.50
N VAL A 30 -0.33 3.21 -5.57
CA VAL A 30 0.39 3.63 -6.75
C VAL A 30 -0.33 3.10 -7.98
N ALA A 31 -0.32 3.86 -9.05
CA ALA A 31 -0.90 3.40 -10.30
C ALA A 31 0.09 2.48 -11.00
N GLY A 32 -0.40 1.41 -11.56
CA GLY A 32 0.48 0.48 -12.27
C GLY A 32 -0.16 -0.85 -12.54
N GLU A 33 0.67 -1.78 -12.94
CA GLU A 33 0.26 -3.12 -13.33
C GLU A 33 0.51 -4.08 -12.18
N THR A 34 -0.50 -4.86 -11.80
CA THR A 34 -0.35 -5.86 -10.75
C THR A 34 0.40 -7.06 -11.32
N LEU A 35 1.55 -7.35 -10.74
CA LEU A 35 2.38 -8.47 -11.19
C LEU A 35 2.20 -9.70 -10.33
N ARG A 36 1.79 -9.54 -9.09
CA ARG A 36 1.66 -10.66 -8.15
C ARG A 36 0.57 -10.32 -7.14
N GLN A 37 -0.28 -11.30 -6.86
CA GLN A 37 -1.36 -11.15 -5.90
C GLN A 37 -1.08 -12.00 -4.67
N PHE A 38 -1.81 -11.71 -3.60
CA PHE A 38 -1.77 -12.52 -2.39
C PHE A 38 -2.08 -13.97 -2.76
N GLY A 39 -1.23 -14.87 -2.31
CA GLY A 39 -1.41 -16.30 -2.56
C GLY A 39 -0.72 -16.84 -3.78
N ASP A 40 -0.24 -15.96 -4.67
CA ASP A 40 0.49 -16.39 -5.85
C ASP A 40 1.84 -16.98 -5.45
N PRO A 41 2.43 -17.85 -6.26
CA PRO A 41 3.80 -18.31 -5.99
C PRO A 41 4.75 -17.11 -5.96
N ASP A 42 5.64 -17.06 -4.98
CA ASP A 42 6.54 -15.93 -4.82
C ASP A 42 7.93 -16.18 -5.36
N GLY A 43 8.15 -17.31 -6.00
CA GLY A 43 9.45 -17.63 -6.58
C GLY A 43 10.40 -18.34 -5.63
N THR A 44 10.01 -18.53 -4.37
CA THR A 44 10.87 -19.17 -3.37
C THR A 44 10.28 -20.45 -2.81
N GLY A 45 9.20 -20.94 -3.39
CA GLY A 45 8.50 -22.12 -2.87
C GLY A 45 7.40 -21.78 -1.89
N HIS A 46 7.14 -20.50 -1.66
CA HIS A 46 6.09 -20.05 -0.77
C HIS A 46 5.06 -19.24 -1.54
N GLN A 47 3.99 -18.88 -0.87
CA GLN A 47 2.96 -18.02 -1.45
C GLN A 47 3.20 -16.58 -1.05
N ALA A 48 2.89 -15.67 -1.96
CA ALA A 48 3.03 -14.25 -1.70
C ALA A 48 2.06 -13.81 -0.61
N GLN A 49 2.52 -12.94 0.27
CA GLN A 49 1.71 -12.43 1.37
C GLN A 49 1.23 -11.02 1.11
N GLY A 50 1.41 -10.54 -0.08
CA GLY A 50 0.98 -9.20 -0.46
C GLY A 50 0.91 -9.07 -1.96
N VAL A 51 0.74 -7.84 -2.41
CA VAL A 51 0.54 -7.50 -3.81
C VAL A 51 1.77 -6.77 -4.31
N VAL A 52 2.18 -7.06 -5.54
CA VAL A 52 3.30 -6.35 -6.18
C VAL A 52 2.78 -5.61 -7.40
N ILE A 53 3.02 -4.31 -7.44
CA ILE A 53 2.57 -3.45 -8.53
C ILE A 53 3.77 -2.80 -9.20
N ALA A 54 3.88 -2.95 -10.52
CA ALA A 54 4.92 -2.29 -11.30
C ALA A 54 4.38 -0.93 -11.73
N SER A 55 5.13 0.12 -11.43
CA SER A 55 4.70 1.48 -11.72
C SER A 55 5.59 2.12 -12.78
N GLN A 56 5.21 3.32 -13.19
CA GLN A 56 6.09 4.14 -13.99
C GLN A 56 7.22 4.68 -13.12
N PRO A 57 8.38 4.97 -13.73
CA PRO A 57 9.45 5.62 -12.98
C PRO A 57 8.94 6.94 -12.37
N GLY A 58 9.32 7.19 -11.14
CA GLY A 58 8.96 8.44 -10.46
C GLY A 58 7.52 8.54 -10.03
N ALA A 59 6.75 7.46 -10.08
CA ALA A 59 5.33 7.50 -9.74
C ALA A 59 5.13 7.89 -8.28
N LEU A 60 4.03 8.59 -8.01
CA LEU A 60 3.69 9.02 -6.68
C LEU A 60 3.01 7.90 -5.91
N VAL A 61 3.41 7.73 -4.65
CA VAL A 61 2.77 6.76 -3.75
C VAL A 61 1.93 7.55 -2.75
N THR A 62 0.65 7.21 -2.65
CA THR A 62 -0.28 7.94 -1.78
C THR A 62 -0.89 7.01 -0.75
N ALA A 63 -1.39 7.60 0.32
CA ALA A 63 -2.04 6.84 1.38
C ALA A 63 -3.37 6.29 0.87
N PRO A 64 -3.59 4.98 0.94
CA PRO A 64 -4.85 4.42 0.47
C PRO A 64 -6.01 4.67 1.43
N ALA A 65 -5.71 5.03 2.67
CA ALA A 65 -6.71 5.29 3.69
C ALA A 65 -6.11 6.20 4.75
N ASP A 66 -6.97 6.80 5.55
CA ASP A 66 -6.51 7.56 6.71
C ASP A 66 -5.74 6.62 7.62
N ALA A 67 -4.59 7.07 8.13
CA ALA A 67 -3.76 6.18 8.92
C ALA A 67 -2.73 6.93 9.72
N TRP A 68 -2.22 6.27 10.76
CA TRP A 68 -1.04 6.73 11.49
C TRP A 68 0.18 6.12 10.83
N VAL A 69 1.22 6.90 10.64
CA VAL A 69 2.49 6.37 10.16
C VAL A 69 3.23 5.79 11.35
N VAL A 70 3.28 4.48 11.42
CA VAL A 70 3.92 3.79 12.53
C VAL A 70 5.42 3.69 12.29
N PHE A 71 5.83 3.61 11.05
CA PHE A 71 7.25 3.54 10.68
C PHE A 71 7.44 4.11 9.28
N ALA A 72 8.53 4.84 9.09
CA ALA A 72 8.89 5.33 7.76
C ALA A 72 10.41 5.45 7.71
N GLY A 73 11.06 4.73 6.82
CA GLY A 73 12.50 4.77 6.69
C GLY A 73 13.07 3.48 6.15
N ASN A 74 14.37 3.37 6.21
CA ASN A 74 15.06 2.14 5.80
C ASN A 74 14.85 1.03 6.81
N PHE A 75 14.64 -0.17 6.32
CA PHE A 75 14.46 -1.31 7.19
C PHE A 75 15.20 -2.51 6.64
N ARG A 76 16.43 -2.67 7.06
CA ARG A 76 17.26 -3.84 6.74
C ARG A 76 17.23 -4.12 5.23
N SER A 77 17.04 -5.39 4.87
CA SER A 77 17.05 -5.80 3.48
C SER A 77 15.78 -5.43 2.73
N TYR A 78 14.78 -4.86 3.41
CA TYR A 78 13.55 -4.45 2.76
C TYR A 78 13.67 -3.09 2.08
N GLY A 79 14.74 -2.34 2.38
CA GLY A 79 14.90 -1.01 1.82
C GLY A 79 13.99 0.00 2.49
N GLN A 80 13.48 0.95 1.73
CA GLN A 80 12.57 1.95 2.27
C GLN A 80 11.22 1.30 2.55
N MET A 81 10.68 1.55 3.73
CA MET A 81 9.45 0.93 4.16
C MET A 81 8.57 1.93 4.89
N ILE A 82 7.27 1.84 4.67
CA ILE A 82 6.28 2.60 5.42
C ILE A 82 5.29 1.61 6.01
N ILE A 83 4.99 1.75 7.28
CA ILE A 83 3.95 0.95 7.93
C ILE A 83 2.87 1.91 8.39
N LEU A 84 1.64 1.65 7.97
CA LEU A 84 0.48 2.47 8.29
C LEU A 84 -0.43 1.69 9.22
N ASN A 85 -0.92 2.34 10.27
CA ASN A 85 -1.95 1.78 11.13
C ASN A 85 -3.27 2.40 10.69
N THR A 86 -4.10 1.61 10.05
CA THR A 86 -5.36 2.08 9.50
C THR A 86 -6.52 1.88 10.48
N GLY A 87 -6.25 1.34 11.67
CA GLY A 87 -7.27 1.13 12.67
C GLY A 87 -7.89 -0.25 12.55
N ASP A 88 -8.75 -0.59 13.49
CA ASP A 88 -9.49 -1.86 13.48
C ASP A 88 -8.56 -3.08 13.49
N GLY A 89 -7.34 -2.94 13.98
CA GLY A 89 -6.38 -4.04 13.97
C GLY A 89 -5.69 -4.24 12.65
N TYR A 90 -5.89 -3.33 11.68
CA TYR A 90 -5.29 -3.44 10.37
C TYR A 90 -4.05 -2.57 10.24
N HIS A 91 -3.04 -3.12 9.61
CA HIS A 91 -1.82 -2.37 9.25
C HIS A 91 -1.52 -2.62 7.78
N MET A 92 -0.92 -1.64 7.14
CA MET A 92 -0.52 -1.79 5.75
C MET A 92 0.96 -1.50 5.64
N VAL A 93 1.70 -2.43 5.04
CA VAL A 93 3.14 -2.32 4.86
C VAL A 93 3.40 -2.02 3.40
N LEU A 94 4.16 -0.96 3.13
CA LEU A 94 4.55 -0.58 1.77
C LEU A 94 6.06 -0.61 1.69
N SER A 95 6.61 -1.21 0.64
CA SER A 95 8.05 -1.19 0.43
C SER A 95 8.36 -1.16 -1.06
N GLY A 96 9.55 -0.69 -1.40
CA GLY A 96 9.97 -0.58 -2.80
C GLY A 96 10.07 0.84 -3.29
N MET A 97 9.75 1.83 -2.45
CA MET A 97 9.84 3.23 -2.81
C MET A 97 11.30 3.67 -2.83
N ASP A 98 11.56 4.74 -3.55
CA ASP A 98 12.89 5.33 -3.59
C ASP A 98 13.06 6.43 -2.56
N ARG A 99 12.03 7.26 -2.42
CA ARG A 99 12.13 8.42 -1.53
C ARG A 99 10.84 8.58 -0.73
N ILE A 100 10.96 8.67 0.58
CA ILE A 100 9.82 8.81 1.47
C ILE A 100 9.68 10.28 1.84
N SER A 101 8.44 10.80 1.79
CA SER A 101 8.17 12.19 2.12
C SER A 101 7.31 12.32 3.37
N THR A 102 6.97 11.23 4.04
CA THR A 102 6.25 11.29 5.30
C THR A 102 7.19 10.87 6.42
N SER A 103 6.71 10.89 7.66
CA SER A 103 7.56 10.52 8.80
C SER A 103 6.75 9.79 9.86
N GLN A 104 7.47 9.01 10.64
CA GLN A 104 6.89 8.25 11.73
C GLN A 104 6.18 9.19 12.71
N GLY A 105 5.03 8.78 13.17
CA GLY A 105 4.25 9.55 14.13
C GLY A 105 3.23 10.47 13.50
N LYS A 106 3.27 10.65 12.19
CA LYS A 106 2.37 11.54 11.50
C LYS A 106 1.04 10.84 11.21
N PHE A 107 -0.05 11.59 11.22
CA PHE A 107 -1.33 11.07 10.76
C PHE A 107 -1.54 11.57 9.33
N VAL A 108 -1.86 10.66 8.42
CA VAL A 108 -2.05 11.00 7.01
C VAL A 108 -3.48 10.70 6.60
N LEU A 109 -3.98 11.48 5.67
CA LEU A 109 -5.32 11.29 5.12
C LEU A 109 -5.25 10.52 3.82
N SER A 110 -6.33 9.84 3.50
CA SER A 110 -6.44 9.12 2.23
C SER A 110 -6.07 10.05 1.07
N GLY A 111 -5.21 9.58 0.18
CA GLY A 111 -4.74 10.37 -0.95
C GLY A 111 -3.53 11.23 -0.69
N GLU A 112 -3.10 11.32 0.55
CA GLU A 112 -1.95 12.17 0.89
C GLU A 112 -0.67 11.55 0.36
N PRO A 113 0.25 12.34 -0.24
CA PRO A 113 1.50 11.78 -0.74
C PRO A 113 2.35 11.21 0.38
N LEU A 114 2.91 10.04 0.14
CA LEU A 114 3.77 9.36 1.11
C LEU A 114 5.19 9.20 0.59
N ALA A 115 5.36 8.99 -0.72
CA ALA A 115 6.67 8.64 -1.26
C ALA A 115 6.64 8.72 -2.78
N THR A 116 7.80 8.56 -3.38
CA THR A 116 7.89 8.43 -4.85
C THR A 116 8.68 7.18 -5.18
N MET A 117 8.33 6.58 -6.31
CA MET A 117 9.06 5.43 -6.83
C MET A 117 10.32 5.92 -7.52
N GLY A 118 11.32 5.06 -7.62
CA GLY A 118 12.55 5.39 -8.33
C GLY A 118 12.42 5.13 -9.81
N GLU A 119 13.57 5.10 -10.49
CA GLU A 119 13.60 4.85 -11.92
C GLU A 119 13.52 3.36 -12.22
N LYS A 120 14.05 2.53 -11.34
CA LYS A 120 14.13 1.10 -11.52
C LYS A 120 13.68 0.38 -10.27
N ARG A 121 13.51 -0.91 -10.38
CA ARG A 121 13.15 -1.74 -9.27
C ARG A 121 14.24 -1.72 -8.20
N VAL A 122 13.85 -1.55 -6.97
CA VAL A 122 14.77 -1.57 -5.83
C VAL A 122 14.92 -3.01 -5.36
N ALA A 123 16.15 -3.47 -5.17
CA ALA A 123 16.37 -4.80 -4.63
C ALA A 123 15.76 -4.89 -3.24
N SER A 124 15.01 -5.94 -2.99
CA SER A 124 14.29 -6.08 -1.73
C SER A 124 14.03 -7.55 -1.46
N ALA A 125 14.05 -7.92 -0.18
CA ALA A 125 13.75 -9.28 0.21
C ALA A 125 12.28 -9.63 0.01
N THR A 126 11.40 -8.65 -0.13
CA THR A 126 9.98 -8.91 -0.30
C THR A 126 9.59 -9.12 -1.74
N VAL A 127 10.46 -8.80 -2.71
CA VAL A 127 10.12 -8.89 -4.12
C VAL A 127 11.21 -9.64 -4.84
N LEU A 128 11.04 -10.95 -4.96
CA LEU A 128 12.02 -11.83 -5.57
C LEU A 128 11.44 -12.44 -6.84
N ALA A 129 12.34 -12.85 -7.71
CA ALA A 129 11.96 -13.64 -8.90
C ALA A 129 11.03 -12.90 -9.86
N LEU A 130 11.14 -11.59 -9.92
CA LEU A 130 10.40 -10.78 -10.90
C LEU A 130 11.29 -10.47 -12.10
N GLU A 131 10.69 -10.47 -13.27
CA GLU A 131 11.43 -10.24 -14.50
C GLU A 131 11.13 -8.87 -15.06
N THR A 132 11.21 -7.84 -14.25
CA THR A 132 11.00 -6.48 -14.69
C THR A 132 12.02 -5.57 -14.06
N ASP A 133 12.42 -4.53 -14.78
CA ASP A 133 13.26 -3.48 -14.22
C ASP A 133 12.44 -2.29 -13.76
N ARG A 134 11.14 -2.29 -14.02
CA ARG A 134 10.31 -1.17 -13.58
C ARG A 134 10.27 -1.12 -12.07
N PRO A 135 10.11 0.08 -11.50
CA PRO A 135 9.96 0.15 -10.05
C PRO A 135 8.71 -0.61 -9.63
N THR A 136 8.82 -1.35 -8.53
CA THR A 136 7.70 -2.14 -8.03
C THR A 136 7.43 -1.78 -6.58
N LEU A 137 6.14 -1.67 -6.25
CA LEU A 137 5.70 -1.42 -4.89
C LEU A 137 5.11 -2.70 -4.33
N TYR A 138 5.56 -3.11 -3.16
CA TYR A 138 5.00 -4.25 -2.44
C TYR A 138 4.02 -3.72 -1.40
N ILE A 139 2.83 -4.31 -1.35
CA ILE A 139 1.78 -3.90 -0.44
C ILE A 139 1.29 -5.11 0.34
N GLU A 140 1.41 -5.05 1.67
CA GLU A 140 0.97 -6.16 2.50
C GLU A 140 -0.04 -5.63 3.51
N LEU A 141 -1.24 -6.20 3.50
CA LEU A 141 -2.26 -5.85 4.48
C LEU A 141 -2.22 -6.88 5.59
N ARG A 142 -2.20 -6.43 6.82
CA ARG A 142 -2.13 -7.32 7.98
C ARG A 142 -3.32 -7.05 8.88
N LYS A 143 -3.92 -8.12 9.37
CA LYS A 143 -4.99 -8.02 10.37
C LYS A 143 -4.51 -8.72 11.63
N ASP A 144 -4.42 -7.98 12.72
CA ASP A 144 -3.95 -8.50 14.00
C ASP A 144 -2.61 -9.23 13.85
N GLY A 145 -1.72 -8.62 13.05
CA GLY A 145 -0.37 -9.11 12.89
C GLY A 145 -0.18 -10.20 11.85
N LYS A 146 -1.23 -10.59 11.13
CA LYS A 146 -1.13 -11.65 10.12
C LYS A 146 -1.47 -11.12 8.74
N PRO A 147 -0.69 -11.46 7.71
CA PRO A 147 -1.01 -11.04 6.35
C PRO A 147 -2.35 -11.59 5.90
N VAL A 148 -3.13 -10.76 5.24
CA VAL A 148 -4.42 -11.16 4.70
C VAL A 148 -4.54 -10.66 3.27
N ASP A 149 -5.47 -11.24 2.52
CA ASP A 149 -5.73 -10.85 1.15
C ASP A 149 -6.37 -9.47 1.13
N SER A 150 -5.75 -8.53 0.43
CA SER A 150 -6.25 -7.15 0.39
C SER A 150 -7.23 -6.89 -0.75
N ARG A 151 -7.44 -7.85 -1.65
CA ARG A 151 -8.30 -7.61 -2.81
C ARG A 151 -9.68 -7.08 -2.47
N PRO A 152 -10.32 -7.51 -1.36
CA PRO A 152 -11.66 -6.98 -1.08
C PRO A 152 -11.72 -5.47 -0.83
N TRP A 153 -10.61 -4.83 -0.53
CA TRP A 153 -10.60 -3.40 -0.21
C TRP A 153 -10.43 -2.48 -1.39
N TRP A 154 -9.84 -2.96 -2.50
CA TRP A 154 -9.49 -2.06 -3.60
C TRP A 154 -10.70 -1.70 -4.43
N ALA A 155 -10.86 -0.41 -4.71
CA ALA A 155 -11.93 0.06 -5.56
C ALA A 155 -11.71 -0.46 -6.97
N GLY A 156 -12.77 -0.82 -7.64
CA GLY A 156 -12.61 -1.34 -8.97
C GLY A 156 -12.22 -2.79 -8.98
N GLY A 157 -12.00 -3.31 -7.86
CA GLY A 157 -11.76 -4.68 -7.72
C GLY A 157 -10.66 -5.14 -8.41
N ASP A 158 -10.57 -6.19 -8.43
CA ASP A 158 -9.71 -6.75 -9.07
C ASP A 158 -10.18 -6.85 -10.29
N SER A 159 -10.82 -6.13 -10.42
CA SER A 159 -11.34 -6.09 -11.47
C SER A 159 -10.60 -6.16 -12.41
N GLY A 160 -9.83 -5.75 -12.13
CA GLY A 160 -9.25 -5.89 -13.00
C GLY A 160 -9.49 -7.00 -13.65
N LYS A 161 -9.70 -7.62 -13.33
CA LYS A 161 -9.85 -8.53 -13.88
C LYS A 161 -10.88 -8.58 -14.39
N ALA A 162 -11.29 -8.21 -14.05
CA ALA A 162 -12.33 -8.34 -14.47
C ALA A 162 -12.44 -7.83 -15.63
N GLN A 163 -11.97 -7.50 -15.75
CA GLN A 163 -12.18 -7.20 -16.59
C GLN A 163 -11.98 -7.65 -17.60
N ASN A 164 -11.59 -7.91 -17.31
CA ASN A 164 -11.58 -8.42 -17.99
C ASN A 164 -12.20 -8.92 -18.52
N ASP A 165 -12.48 -8.86 -18.19
CA ASP A 165 -13.16 -9.27 -18.53
C ASP A 165 -13.80 -9.06 -19.15
N SER A 166 -13.69 -8.77 -19.17
CA SER A 166 -14.32 -8.61 -19.60
C SER A 166 -14.45 -8.72 -20.09
#